data_95efcf49ea0ff74b3b4f7e2ed362d9ff
#
_entry.id   95efcf49ea0ff74b3b4f7e2ed362d9ff
#
_cell.length_a   1.000
_cell.length_b   1.000
_cell.length_c   1.000
_cell.angle_alpha   90.00
_cell.angle_beta   90.00
_cell.angle_gamma   90.00
#
_symmetry.space_group_name_H-M   'P 1'
#
loop_
_entity.id
_entity.type
_entity.pdbx_description
1 polymer ?
#
loop_
_entity_poly.entity_id
_entity_poly.type
_entity_poly.pdbx_seq_one_letter_code
_entity_poly.pdbx_strand_id
1 'polypeptide(L)'
;MMQIGYGTNSLGDIDPLVAVPMLRDLGYRSLAITLDRRLLNPFAAELDAEVARWKATLDASGMACVIETGARHLLDPRHKHEPTLVSSDPSARARRVDFLMRAIDIAARLDAGCVSLWSGVVRDSSDEESLWRRLADGLGPVLDHAAARGLTLGFEPEPGMFIDTLARCESLVERCGRPDHLRLTLDIGHLTCMGEWPAADLLGPWLGRIVNVHIDDMLPCRHEHLPLGVGDVDFREVFAALASAGYEGGLHVELPRQLHRWFDTARDSAAFLTRHLTEALRSPSP
;
A
#
# COMPACT_ATOMS: atom_id res chain seq x y z
N MET A 1 -8.24 -3.01 17.18
CA MET A 1 -6.89 -3.63 17.42
C MET A 1 -6.23 -3.86 16.07
N MET A 2 -4.97 -3.42 15.89
CA MET A 2 -4.22 -3.65 14.65
C MET A 2 -4.26 -5.12 14.22
N GLN A 3 -4.46 -5.37 12.94
CA GLN A 3 -4.56 -6.72 12.37
C GLN A 3 -3.30 -7.04 11.58
N ILE A 4 -2.69 -8.20 11.78
CA ILE A 4 -1.60 -8.61 10.90
C ILE A 4 -2.16 -8.94 9.51
N GLY A 5 -1.51 -8.41 8.49
CA GLY A 5 -1.88 -8.53 7.07
C GLY A 5 -0.71 -9.01 6.22
N TYR A 6 -1.01 -9.46 5.00
CA TYR A 6 0.01 -9.94 4.05
C TYR A 6 -0.24 -9.40 2.65
N GLY A 7 0.82 -8.92 2.00
CA GLY A 7 0.78 -8.45 0.63
C GLY A 7 0.81 -9.60 -0.39
N THR A 8 -0.14 -9.63 -1.32
CA THR A 8 -0.15 -10.66 -2.38
C THR A 8 1.06 -10.55 -3.33
N ASN A 9 1.69 -9.38 -3.40
CA ASN A 9 2.95 -9.18 -4.12
C ASN A 9 4.15 -9.95 -3.49
N SER A 10 3.98 -10.44 -2.27
CA SER A 10 4.96 -11.25 -1.53
C SER A 10 4.67 -12.76 -1.63
N LEU A 11 3.59 -13.16 -2.30
CA LEU A 11 3.31 -14.55 -2.66
C LEU A 11 4.16 -14.95 -3.88
N GLY A 12 4.70 -16.15 -3.88
CA GLY A 12 5.43 -16.70 -5.02
C GLY A 12 4.50 -17.11 -6.18
N ASP A 13 4.76 -18.28 -6.75
CA ASP A 13 3.95 -18.80 -7.86
C ASP A 13 2.68 -19.54 -7.40
N ILE A 14 2.35 -19.48 -6.12
CA ILE A 14 1.11 -20.07 -5.60
C ILE A 14 -0.11 -19.27 -6.09
N ASP A 15 -1.21 -19.96 -6.35
CA ASP A 15 -2.51 -19.31 -6.53
C ASP A 15 -2.88 -18.54 -5.24
N PRO A 16 -3.06 -17.23 -5.29
CA PRO A 16 -3.37 -16.43 -4.10
C PRO A 16 -4.66 -16.90 -3.38
N LEU A 17 -5.67 -17.39 -4.10
CA LEU A 17 -6.88 -17.94 -3.48
C LEU A 17 -6.60 -19.20 -2.65
N VAL A 18 -5.60 -19.99 -3.04
CA VAL A 18 -5.12 -21.14 -2.24
C VAL A 18 -4.32 -20.68 -1.03
N ALA A 19 -3.59 -19.57 -1.15
CA ALA A 19 -2.79 -19.02 -0.05
C ALA A 19 -3.65 -18.41 1.07
N VAL A 20 -4.84 -17.88 0.77
CA VAL A 20 -5.71 -17.21 1.75
C VAL A 20 -5.99 -18.04 3.01
N PRO A 21 -6.49 -19.30 2.93
CA PRO A 21 -6.71 -20.11 4.13
C PRO A 21 -5.41 -20.41 4.86
N MET A 22 -4.29 -20.62 4.17
CA MET A 22 -2.99 -20.86 4.79
C MET A 22 -2.51 -19.64 5.59
N LEU A 23 -2.67 -18.44 5.04
CA LEU A 23 -2.36 -17.18 5.74
C LEU A 23 -3.27 -17.00 6.96
N ARG A 24 -4.55 -17.29 6.83
CA ARG A 24 -5.47 -17.24 7.95
C ARG A 24 -5.06 -18.17 9.11
N ASP A 25 -4.62 -19.39 8.79
CA ASP A 25 -4.14 -20.35 9.78
C ASP A 25 -2.87 -19.87 10.50
N LEU A 26 -2.02 -19.09 9.82
CA LEU A 26 -0.88 -18.39 10.40
C LEU A 26 -1.25 -17.17 11.27
N GLY A 27 -2.53 -16.79 11.32
CA GLY A 27 -3.01 -15.68 12.14
C GLY A 27 -3.25 -14.38 11.39
N TYR A 28 -3.02 -14.31 10.08
CA TYR A 28 -3.35 -13.13 9.27
C TYR A 28 -4.85 -12.86 9.23
N ARG A 29 -5.25 -11.59 9.16
CA ARG A 29 -6.65 -11.15 9.15
C ARG A 29 -6.95 -10.14 8.06
N SER A 30 -5.93 -9.71 7.31
CA SER A 30 -6.08 -8.77 6.21
C SER A 30 -5.14 -9.11 5.05
N LEU A 31 -5.49 -8.71 3.84
CA LEU A 31 -4.68 -8.84 2.63
C LEU A 31 -4.52 -7.50 1.93
N ALA A 32 -3.29 -7.17 1.51
CA ALA A 32 -3.04 -6.13 0.52
C ALA A 32 -2.98 -6.79 -0.87
N ILE A 33 -4.04 -6.61 -1.66
CA ILE A 33 -4.23 -7.29 -2.94
C ILE A 33 -3.68 -6.41 -4.06
N THR A 34 -2.52 -6.77 -4.60
CA THR A 34 -1.90 -6.06 -5.71
C THR A 34 -2.53 -6.48 -7.03
N LEU A 35 -3.17 -5.53 -7.71
CA LEU A 35 -3.72 -5.75 -9.04
C LEU A 35 -2.59 -5.91 -10.06
N ASP A 36 -2.61 -7.00 -10.80
CA ASP A 36 -1.66 -7.21 -11.86
C ASP A 36 -2.26 -8.06 -13.01
N ARG A 37 -1.40 -8.52 -13.91
CA ARG A 37 -1.82 -9.29 -15.08
C ARG A 37 -2.48 -10.63 -14.75
N ARG A 38 -2.15 -11.22 -13.59
CA ARG A 38 -2.61 -12.55 -13.15
C ARG A 38 -3.63 -12.49 -12.02
N LEU A 39 -3.79 -11.31 -11.41
CA LEU A 39 -4.59 -11.14 -10.21
C LEU A 39 -5.50 -9.93 -10.36
N LEU A 40 -6.81 -10.17 -10.43
CA LEU A 40 -7.85 -9.15 -10.56
C LEU A 40 -7.51 -8.13 -11.65
N ASN A 41 -7.10 -8.63 -12.83
CA ASN A 41 -6.75 -7.77 -13.95
C ASN A 41 -7.97 -6.92 -14.39
N PRO A 42 -7.93 -5.59 -14.23
CA PRO A 42 -9.07 -4.72 -14.49
C PRO A 42 -9.52 -4.67 -15.96
N PHE A 43 -8.73 -5.25 -16.86
CA PHE A 43 -8.97 -5.28 -18.31
C PHE A 43 -9.30 -6.68 -18.83
N ALA A 44 -9.38 -7.68 -17.94
CA ALA A 44 -9.71 -9.05 -18.34
C ALA A 44 -11.22 -9.23 -18.55
N ALA A 45 -11.61 -10.04 -19.50
CA ALA A 45 -13.01 -10.36 -19.74
C ALA A 45 -13.66 -11.13 -18.58
N GLU A 46 -12.85 -11.89 -17.84
CA GLU A 46 -13.28 -12.75 -16.73
C GLU A 46 -13.28 -12.02 -15.38
N LEU A 47 -13.01 -10.71 -15.34
CA LEU A 47 -12.87 -9.94 -14.11
C LEU A 47 -14.07 -10.12 -13.15
N ASP A 48 -15.30 -10.10 -13.68
CA ASP A 48 -16.50 -10.22 -12.84
C ASP A 48 -16.55 -11.53 -12.08
N ALA A 49 -16.21 -12.62 -12.74
CA ALA A 49 -16.16 -13.94 -12.14
C ALA A 49 -15.01 -14.07 -11.13
N GLU A 50 -13.88 -13.43 -11.41
CA GLU A 50 -12.71 -13.40 -10.52
C GLU A 50 -13.02 -12.60 -9.25
N VAL A 51 -13.59 -11.40 -9.37
CA VAL A 51 -14.01 -10.58 -8.22
C VAL A 51 -15.02 -11.33 -7.35
N ALA A 52 -16.00 -12.02 -7.95
CA ALA A 52 -16.97 -12.81 -7.19
C ALA A 52 -16.29 -13.94 -6.39
N ARG A 53 -15.32 -14.64 -6.98
CA ARG A 53 -14.54 -15.69 -6.29
C ARG A 53 -13.72 -15.10 -5.14
N TRP A 54 -13.05 -13.96 -5.36
CA TRP A 54 -12.30 -13.26 -4.32
C TRP A 54 -13.19 -12.85 -3.17
N LYS A 55 -14.33 -12.21 -3.46
CA LYS A 55 -15.31 -11.80 -2.42
C LYS A 55 -15.76 -12.99 -1.58
N ALA A 56 -16.16 -14.09 -2.23
CA ALA A 56 -16.58 -15.30 -1.53
C ALA A 56 -15.45 -15.89 -0.66
N THR A 57 -14.21 -15.88 -1.13
CA THR A 57 -13.05 -16.39 -0.38
C THR A 57 -12.72 -15.52 0.83
N LEU A 58 -12.73 -14.20 0.67
CA LEU A 58 -12.50 -13.24 1.76
C LEU A 58 -13.59 -13.38 2.84
N ASP A 59 -14.86 -13.44 2.43
CA ASP A 59 -15.99 -13.60 3.35
C ASP A 59 -15.93 -14.94 4.11
N ALA A 60 -15.69 -16.04 3.41
CA ALA A 60 -15.54 -17.36 4.03
C ALA A 60 -14.36 -17.43 5.01
N SER A 61 -13.30 -16.68 4.74
CA SER A 61 -12.10 -16.62 5.58
C SER A 61 -12.21 -15.59 6.69
N GLY A 62 -13.18 -14.66 6.64
CA GLY A 62 -13.26 -13.52 7.54
C GLY A 62 -12.03 -12.63 7.47
N MET A 63 -11.48 -12.46 6.26
CA MET A 63 -10.32 -11.61 6.00
C MET A 63 -10.74 -10.29 5.38
N ALA A 64 -10.26 -9.18 5.95
CA ALA A 64 -10.34 -7.87 5.33
C ALA A 64 -9.36 -7.74 4.15
N CYS A 65 -9.54 -6.72 3.31
CA CYS A 65 -8.55 -6.42 2.28
C CYS A 65 -8.41 -4.92 2.01
N VAL A 66 -7.29 -4.58 1.39
CA VAL A 66 -7.03 -3.31 0.71
C VAL A 66 -6.56 -3.61 -0.72
N ILE A 67 -6.70 -2.67 -1.63
CA ILE A 67 -6.24 -2.82 -3.02
C ILE A 67 -4.98 -2.02 -3.24
N GLU A 68 -3.97 -2.67 -3.82
CA GLU A 68 -2.68 -2.08 -4.19
C GLU A 68 -2.58 -1.89 -5.71
N THR A 69 -2.10 -0.74 -6.13
CA THR A 69 -2.10 -0.34 -7.54
C THR A 69 -0.73 -0.34 -8.21
N GLY A 70 0.20 -1.15 -7.73
CA GLY A 70 1.56 -1.27 -8.30
C GLY A 70 1.56 -1.63 -9.79
N ALA A 71 0.57 -2.39 -10.26
CA ALA A 71 0.34 -2.78 -11.65
C ALA A 71 1.48 -3.55 -12.34
N ARG A 72 2.69 -3.55 -11.81
CA ARG A 72 3.88 -4.19 -12.39
C ARG A 72 3.98 -3.91 -13.91
N HIS A 73 3.85 -4.92 -14.75
CA HIS A 73 3.89 -4.83 -16.23
C HIS A 73 2.51 -4.86 -16.89
N LEU A 74 1.44 -4.56 -16.15
CA LEU A 74 0.07 -4.63 -16.67
C LEU A 74 -0.19 -3.57 -17.74
N LEU A 75 0.23 -2.32 -17.48
CA LEU A 75 -0.05 -1.18 -18.36
C LEU A 75 1.01 -0.98 -19.44
N ASP A 76 2.26 -1.35 -19.18
CA ASP A 76 3.34 -1.41 -20.16
C ASP A 76 4.16 -2.70 -19.97
N PRO A 77 4.18 -3.60 -20.97
CA PRO A 77 4.90 -4.86 -20.86
C PRO A 77 6.43 -4.71 -20.84
N ARG A 78 6.97 -3.54 -21.21
CA ARG A 78 8.41 -3.25 -21.27
C ARG A 78 8.92 -2.51 -20.04
N HIS A 79 8.09 -1.67 -19.44
CA HIS A 79 8.47 -0.79 -18.34
C HIS A 79 7.61 -1.04 -17.11
N LYS A 80 8.23 -1.64 -16.10
CA LYS A 80 7.58 -1.95 -14.83
C LYS A 80 7.01 -0.66 -14.20
N HIS A 81 5.75 -0.73 -13.76
CA HIS A 81 5.00 0.35 -13.09
C HIS A 81 4.60 1.53 -13.99
N GLU A 82 5.04 1.55 -15.26
CA GLU A 82 4.65 2.60 -16.21
C GLU A 82 3.33 2.26 -16.95
N PRO A 83 2.60 3.29 -17.42
CA PRO A 83 2.79 4.70 -17.11
C PRO A 83 2.31 5.06 -15.70
N THR A 84 2.73 6.24 -15.23
CA THR A 84 2.39 6.80 -13.91
C THR A 84 1.61 8.10 -14.03
N LEU A 85 1.19 8.68 -12.90
CA LEU A 85 0.50 9.99 -12.87
C LEU A 85 1.44 11.16 -13.26
N VAL A 86 2.77 10.98 -13.17
CA VAL A 86 3.75 12.00 -13.54
C VAL A 86 4.36 11.80 -14.93
N SER A 87 4.00 10.75 -15.66
CA SER A 87 4.50 10.48 -17.03
C SER A 87 4.32 11.68 -17.94
N SER A 88 5.26 11.94 -18.86
CA SER A 88 5.24 13.11 -19.75
C SER A 88 4.10 13.08 -20.78
N ASP A 89 3.79 11.89 -21.32
CA ASP A 89 2.72 11.70 -22.29
C ASP A 89 1.33 11.77 -21.64
N PRO A 90 0.46 12.72 -22.05
CA PRO A 90 -0.90 12.81 -21.52
C PRO A 90 -1.76 11.55 -21.74
N SER A 91 -1.58 10.86 -22.87
CA SER A 91 -2.34 9.64 -23.17
C SER A 91 -1.93 8.49 -22.24
N ALA A 92 -0.65 8.44 -21.90
CA ALA A 92 -0.10 7.49 -20.93
C ALA A 92 -0.65 7.76 -19.52
N ARG A 93 -0.69 9.04 -19.09
CA ARG A 93 -1.33 9.40 -17.80
C ARG A 93 -2.81 9.04 -17.78
N ALA A 94 -3.55 9.28 -18.87
CA ALA A 94 -4.97 8.89 -18.96
C ALA A 94 -5.17 7.38 -18.77
N ARG A 95 -4.28 6.53 -19.30
CA ARG A 95 -4.33 5.07 -19.05
C ARG A 95 -4.10 4.73 -17.58
N ARG A 96 -3.20 5.46 -16.89
CA ARG A 96 -3.00 5.28 -15.45
C ARG A 96 -4.23 5.69 -14.66
N VAL A 97 -4.86 6.79 -15.00
CA VAL A 97 -6.12 7.26 -14.39
C VAL A 97 -7.24 6.22 -14.59
N ASP A 98 -7.46 5.72 -15.81
CA ASP A 98 -8.45 4.66 -16.09
C ASP A 98 -8.18 3.40 -15.24
N PHE A 99 -6.92 2.98 -15.12
CA PHE A 99 -6.55 1.85 -14.26
C PHE A 99 -6.90 2.10 -12.79
N LEU A 100 -6.60 3.29 -12.26
CA LEU A 100 -6.91 3.64 -10.87
C LEU A 100 -8.42 3.67 -10.60
N MET A 101 -9.21 4.21 -11.53
CA MET A 101 -10.67 4.20 -11.42
C MET A 101 -11.23 2.78 -11.42
N ARG A 102 -10.71 1.89 -12.27
CA ARG A 102 -11.09 0.46 -12.25
C ARG A 102 -10.66 -0.24 -10.96
N ALA A 103 -9.51 0.11 -10.40
CA ALA A 103 -9.07 -0.40 -9.11
C ALA A 103 -10.04 -0.01 -7.99
N ILE A 104 -10.56 1.22 -8.01
CA ILE A 104 -11.60 1.69 -7.10
C ILE A 104 -12.89 0.89 -7.27
N ASP A 105 -13.31 0.59 -8.52
CA ASP A 105 -14.49 -0.24 -8.77
C ASP A 105 -14.34 -1.67 -8.24
N ILE A 106 -13.14 -2.27 -8.38
CA ILE A 106 -12.82 -3.58 -7.79
C ILE A 106 -12.86 -3.49 -6.26
N ALA A 107 -12.23 -2.47 -5.67
CA ALA A 107 -12.20 -2.25 -4.24
C ALA A 107 -13.60 -2.16 -3.64
N ALA A 108 -14.50 -1.40 -4.28
CA ALA A 108 -15.90 -1.28 -3.86
C ALA A 108 -16.64 -2.62 -3.85
N ARG A 109 -16.36 -3.49 -4.84
CA ARG A 109 -16.99 -4.82 -4.95
C ARG A 109 -16.45 -5.83 -3.96
N LEU A 110 -15.23 -5.62 -3.47
CA LEU A 110 -14.59 -6.47 -2.46
C LEU A 110 -14.81 -5.97 -1.03
N ASP A 111 -15.49 -4.83 -0.84
CA ASP A 111 -15.60 -4.12 0.43
C ASP A 111 -14.21 -3.80 1.03
N ALA A 112 -13.26 -3.42 0.16
CA ALA A 112 -11.91 -3.11 0.57
C ALA A 112 -11.84 -1.82 1.41
N GLY A 113 -10.96 -1.79 2.42
CA GLY A 113 -10.80 -0.65 3.32
C GLY A 113 -10.27 0.61 2.63
N CYS A 114 -9.42 0.46 1.63
CA CYS A 114 -8.89 1.55 0.81
C CYS A 114 -8.29 1.04 -0.50
N VAL A 115 -7.93 2.00 -1.37
CA VAL A 115 -7.06 1.77 -2.53
C VAL A 115 -5.76 2.52 -2.31
N SER A 116 -4.64 1.81 -2.30
CA SER A 116 -3.30 2.38 -2.16
C SER A 116 -2.70 2.73 -3.52
N LEU A 117 -2.06 3.89 -3.60
CA LEU A 117 -1.43 4.41 -4.81
C LEU A 117 -0.25 5.33 -4.49
N TRP A 118 0.61 5.55 -5.48
CA TRP A 118 1.79 6.39 -5.42
C TRP A 118 1.94 7.30 -6.66
N SER A 119 2.91 8.23 -6.64
CA SER A 119 3.08 9.24 -7.70
C SER A 119 3.70 8.71 -8.98
N GLY A 120 4.72 7.88 -8.86
CA GLY A 120 5.58 7.42 -9.95
C GLY A 120 6.94 8.10 -10.02
N VAL A 121 7.86 7.44 -10.72
CA VAL A 121 9.23 7.93 -10.94
C VAL A 121 9.24 9.01 -12.01
N VAL A 122 10.00 10.08 -11.79
CA VAL A 122 10.25 11.13 -12.81
C VAL A 122 11.22 10.60 -13.85
N ARG A 123 10.82 10.60 -15.13
CA ARG A 123 11.62 10.06 -16.22
C ARG A 123 11.95 11.08 -17.32
N ASP A 124 11.58 12.32 -17.12
CA ASP A 124 11.88 13.41 -18.04
C ASP A 124 12.52 14.61 -17.30
N SER A 125 12.90 15.64 -18.03
CA SER A 125 13.52 16.86 -17.51
C SER A 125 12.51 17.97 -17.20
N SER A 126 11.25 17.62 -16.91
CA SER A 126 10.24 18.60 -16.57
C SER A 126 10.55 19.29 -15.24
N ASP A 127 10.19 20.58 -15.17
CA ASP A 127 10.28 21.33 -13.92
C ASP A 127 9.30 20.80 -12.86
N GLU A 128 9.60 21.09 -11.62
CA GLU A 128 8.84 20.57 -10.48
C GLU A 128 7.37 20.98 -10.51
N GLU A 129 7.05 22.22 -10.90
CA GLU A 129 5.67 22.69 -10.96
C GLU A 129 4.86 21.98 -12.06
N SER A 130 5.50 21.59 -13.14
CA SER A 130 4.90 20.77 -14.19
C SER A 130 4.58 19.36 -13.68
N LEU A 131 5.43 18.77 -12.83
CA LEU A 131 5.18 17.48 -12.20
C LEU A 131 4.03 17.54 -11.18
N TRP A 132 3.99 18.59 -10.37
CA TRP A 132 2.87 18.83 -9.45
C TRP A 132 1.54 18.94 -10.18
N ARG A 133 1.51 19.70 -11.31
CA ARG A 133 0.31 19.82 -12.15
C ARG A 133 -0.13 18.48 -12.72
N ARG A 134 0.79 17.70 -13.30
CA ARG A 134 0.48 16.37 -13.84
C ARG A 134 -0.14 15.46 -12.78
N LEU A 135 0.45 15.44 -11.60
CA LEU A 135 -0.03 14.63 -10.48
C LEU A 135 -1.42 15.07 -10.02
N ALA A 136 -1.62 16.37 -9.80
CA ALA A 136 -2.90 16.91 -9.35
C ALA A 136 -4.00 16.72 -10.40
N ASP A 137 -3.72 17.02 -11.69
CA ASP A 137 -4.68 16.86 -12.79
C ASP A 137 -5.09 15.37 -12.96
N GLY A 138 -4.13 14.45 -12.80
CA GLY A 138 -4.41 13.02 -12.88
C GLY A 138 -5.14 12.48 -11.64
N LEU A 139 -4.83 13.01 -10.47
CA LEU A 139 -5.41 12.56 -9.20
C LEU A 139 -6.84 13.09 -8.99
N GLY A 140 -7.17 14.28 -9.49
CA GLY A 140 -8.50 14.88 -9.35
C GLY A 140 -9.65 13.94 -9.74
N PRO A 141 -9.71 13.44 -10.99
CA PRO A 141 -10.76 12.50 -11.41
C PRO A 141 -10.78 11.19 -10.59
N VAL A 142 -9.62 10.72 -10.10
CA VAL A 142 -9.51 9.52 -9.27
C VAL A 142 -10.12 9.77 -7.90
N LEU A 143 -9.87 10.94 -7.31
CA LEU A 143 -10.48 11.38 -6.05
C LEU A 143 -12.00 11.47 -6.18
N ASP A 144 -12.51 12.13 -7.23
CA ASP A 144 -13.95 12.25 -7.47
C ASP A 144 -14.61 10.87 -7.60
N HIS A 145 -13.95 9.95 -8.31
CA HIS A 145 -14.45 8.59 -8.48
C HIS A 145 -14.47 7.80 -7.15
N ALA A 146 -13.42 7.93 -6.33
CA ALA A 146 -13.34 7.32 -5.01
C ALA A 146 -14.44 7.86 -4.09
N ALA A 147 -14.64 9.18 -4.06
CA ALA A 147 -15.71 9.82 -3.29
C ALA A 147 -17.10 9.31 -3.70
N ALA A 148 -17.37 9.19 -5.01
CA ALA A 148 -18.63 8.65 -5.53
C ALA A 148 -18.89 7.20 -5.13
N ARG A 149 -17.85 6.43 -4.79
CA ARG A 149 -17.93 5.03 -4.31
C ARG A 149 -17.84 4.91 -2.78
N GLY A 150 -17.68 6.03 -2.07
CA GLY A 150 -17.49 6.02 -0.61
C GLY A 150 -16.17 5.37 -0.17
N LEU A 151 -15.16 5.37 -1.05
CA LEU A 151 -13.86 4.76 -0.79
C LEU A 151 -12.79 5.79 -0.44
N THR A 152 -11.85 5.36 0.38
CA THR A 152 -10.67 6.13 0.76
C THR A 152 -9.48 5.73 -0.11
N LEU A 153 -8.67 6.72 -0.50
CA LEU A 153 -7.38 6.53 -1.15
C LEU A 153 -6.26 6.67 -0.11
N GLY A 154 -5.37 5.69 -0.06
CA GLY A 154 -4.12 5.75 0.67
C GLY A 154 -2.99 6.17 -0.27
N PHE A 155 -2.45 7.38 -0.10
CA PHE A 155 -1.31 7.80 -0.91
C PHE A 155 -0.01 7.41 -0.20
N GLU A 156 0.88 6.73 -0.92
CA GLU A 156 2.13 6.21 -0.42
C GLU A 156 3.32 7.06 -0.91
N PRO A 157 4.04 7.72 0.01
CA PRO A 157 5.37 8.25 -0.30
C PRO A 157 6.34 7.10 -0.55
N GLU A 158 6.95 7.07 -1.75
CA GLU A 158 7.80 5.96 -2.19
C GLU A 158 9.22 6.44 -2.52
N PRO A 159 10.28 5.91 -1.90
CA PRO A 159 11.67 6.32 -2.18
C PRO A 159 12.01 6.25 -3.67
N GLY A 160 12.52 7.35 -4.21
CA GLY A 160 12.88 7.48 -5.62
C GLY A 160 11.73 7.86 -6.55
N MET A 161 10.52 8.04 -6.04
CA MET A 161 9.40 8.61 -6.80
C MET A 161 9.29 10.12 -6.62
N PHE A 162 8.35 10.76 -7.32
CA PHE A 162 8.15 12.21 -7.22
C PHE A 162 7.68 12.64 -5.82
N ILE A 163 6.81 11.87 -5.21
CA ILE A 163 6.43 12.01 -3.80
C ILE A 163 7.13 10.88 -3.05
N ASP A 164 8.15 11.21 -2.30
CA ASP A 164 9.07 10.27 -1.65
C ASP A 164 9.22 10.48 -0.14
N THR A 165 8.57 11.50 0.43
CA THR A 165 8.60 11.83 1.86
C THR A 165 7.22 12.20 2.38
N LEU A 166 7.02 12.10 3.70
CA LEU A 166 5.79 12.54 4.37
C LEU A 166 5.52 14.04 4.14
N ALA A 167 6.56 14.86 4.13
CA ALA A 167 6.43 16.30 3.88
C ALA A 167 5.93 16.60 2.45
N ARG A 168 6.40 15.87 1.45
CA ARG A 168 5.89 16.00 0.07
C ARG A 168 4.48 15.45 -0.06
N CYS A 169 4.14 14.39 0.67
CA CYS A 169 2.78 13.87 0.71
C CYS A 169 1.81 14.89 1.33
N GLU A 170 2.20 15.56 2.41
CA GLU A 170 1.38 16.64 2.99
C GLU A 170 1.18 17.79 1.99
N SER A 171 2.23 18.18 1.26
CA SER A 171 2.13 19.17 0.19
C SER A 171 1.16 18.74 -0.93
N LEU A 172 1.13 17.45 -1.26
CA LEU A 172 0.16 16.90 -2.22
C LEU A 172 -1.27 17.04 -1.69
N VAL A 173 -1.51 16.64 -0.44
CA VAL A 173 -2.83 16.74 0.20
C VAL A 173 -3.32 18.18 0.23
N GLU A 174 -2.43 19.14 0.53
CA GLU A 174 -2.75 20.59 0.48
C GLU A 174 -3.14 21.05 -0.93
N ARG A 175 -2.34 20.68 -1.94
CA ARG A 175 -2.61 21.02 -3.34
C ARG A 175 -3.92 20.41 -3.87
N CYS A 176 -4.34 19.27 -3.32
CA CYS A 176 -5.65 18.66 -3.62
C CYS A 176 -6.80 19.24 -2.79
N GLY A 177 -6.59 20.27 -1.97
CA GLY A 177 -7.64 20.90 -1.14
C GLY A 177 -8.01 20.11 0.12
N ARG A 178 -7.13 19.23 0.60
CA ARG A 178 -7.29 18.41 1.82
C ARG A 178 -8.58 17.58 1.86
N PRO A 179 -8.89 16.76 0.82
CA PRO A 179 -10.09 15.95 0.86
C PRO A 179 -9.98 14.85 1.92
N ASP A 180 -11.07 14.63 2.68
CA ASP A 180 -11.10 13.66 3.79
C ASP A 180 -10.81 12.21 3.36
N HIS A 181 -11.06 11.89 2.10
CA HIS A 181 -10.84 10.55 1.54
C HIS A 181 -9.47 10.38 0.87
N LEU A 182 -8.58 11.40 0.90
CA LEU A 182 -7.15 11.26 0.56
C LEU A 182 -6.35 11.17 1.85
N ARG A 183 -5.83 9.99 2.14
CA ARG A 183 -5.15 9.65 3.37
C ARG A 183 -3.79 9.00 3.08
N LEU A 184 -3.11 8.53 4.10
CA LEU A 184 -1.77 7.96 4.01
C LEU A 184 -1.79 6.43 3.94
N THR A 185 -1.11 5.84 2.97
CA THR A 185 -0.48 4.52 3.11
C THR A 185 0.91 4.76 3.66
N LEU A 186 1.19 4.20 4.82
CA LEU A 186 2.48 4.30 5.49
C LEU A 186 3.28 3.02 5.26
N ASP A 187 4.39 3.12 4.55
CA ASP A 187 5.42 2.07 4.58
C ASP A 187 6.48 2.44 5.62
N ILE A 188 6.67 1.56 6.61
CA ILE A 188 7.56 1.84 7.72
C ILE A 188 9.04 1.72 7.35
N GLY A 189 9.38 0.89 6.38
CA GLY A 189 10.73 0.81 5.84
C GLY A 189 11.11 2.06 5.07
N HIS A 190 10.16 2.71 4.38
CA HIS A 190 10.39 3.97 3.69
C HIS A 190 10.81 5.09 4.64
N LEU A 191 10.26 5.14 5.86
CA LEU A 191 10.71 6.09 6.89
C LEU A 191 12.20 5.92 7.17
N THR A 192 12.65 4.68 7.36
CA THR A 192 14.07 4.36 7.60
C THR A 192 14.91 4.69 6.37
N CYS A 193 14.47 4.31 5.19
CA CYS A 193 15.16 4.56 3.94
C CYS A 193 15.40 6.06 3.70
N MET A 194 14.38 6.89 3.98
CA MET A 194 14.42 8.33 3.76
C MET A 194 14.95 9.12 4.97
N GLY A 195 15.28 8.47 6.07
CA GLY A 195 15.76 9.14 7.29
C GLY A 195 14.69 9.95 8.00
N GLU A 196 13.42 9.57 7.87
CA GLU A 196 12.26 10.23 8.49
C GLU A 196 12.05 9.70 9.92
N TRP A 197 12.92 10.10 10.84
CA TRP A 197 12.92 9.74 12.25
C TRP A 197 13.09 10.96 13.17
N PRO A 198 12.58 10.97 14.43
CA PRO A 198 11.76 9.89 15.03
C PRO A 198 10.35 9.83 14.43
N ALA A 199 9.83 8.61 14.25
CA ALA A 199 8.53 8.37 13.62
C ALA A 199 7.38 9.03 14.40
N ALA A 200 7.45 9.01 15.75
CA ALA A 200 6.43 9.61 16.61
C ALA A 200 6.17 11.08 16.30
N ASP A 201 7.22 11.87 16.05
CA ASP A 201 7.11 13.29 15.75
C ASP A 201 6.53 13.54 14.35
N LEU A 202 6.94 12.72 13.37
CA LEU A 202 6.57 12.88 11.97
C LEU A 202 5.17 12.33 11.65
N LEU A 203 4.74 11.28 12.37
CA LEU A 203 3.42 10.70 12.20
C LEU A 203 2.31 11.48 12.93
N GLY A 204 2.67 12.39 13.86
CA GLY A 204 1.69 13.22 14.59
C GLY A 204 0.61 13.84 13.71
N PRO A 205 0.96 14.55 12.60
CA PRO A 205 -0.03 15.15 11.67
C PRO A 205 -0.87 14.11 10.92
N TRP A 206 -0.40 12.87 10.84
CA TRP A 206 -1.06 11.78 10.11
C TRP A 206 -1.89 10.87 11.00
N LEU A 207 -1.83 11.03 12.33
CA LEU A 207 -2.66 10.27 13.27
C LEU A 207 -4.15 10.43 12.91
N GLY A 208 -4.86 9.30 12.79
CA GLY A 208 -6.26 9.28 12.28
C GLY A 208 -6.41 9.41 10.76
N ARG A 209 -5.31 9.62 10.02
CA ARG A 209 -5.29 9.70 8.55
C ARG A 209 -4.49 8.56 7.90
N ILE A 210 -3.95 7.62 8.66
CA ILE A 210 -3.31 6.41 8.15
C ILE A 210 -4.40 5.38 7.89
N VAL A 211 -4.46 4.83 6.67
CA VAL A 211 -5.49 3.87 6.25
C VAL A 211 -4.94 2.53 5.83
N ASN A 212 -3.65 2.46 5.55
CA ASN A 212 -2.93 1.26 5.22
C ASN A 212 -1.50 1.36 5.75
N VAL A 213 -0.93 0.24 6.18
CA VAL A 213 0.47 0.19 6.64
C VAL A 213 1.16 -1.00 5.97
N HIS A 214 2.28 -0.73 5.29
CA HIS A 214 3.18 -1.75 4.80
C HIS A 214 4.26 -2.02 5.84
N ILE A 215 4.58 -3.29 6.00
CA ILE A 215 5.54 -3.79 6.98
C ILE A 215 6.63 -4.56 6.26
N ASP A 216 7.79 -4.01 6.32
CA ASP A 216 9.06 -4.62 5.92
C ASP A 216 10.17 -4.08 6.83
N ASP A 217 11.41 -4.38 6.50
CA ASP A 217 12.58 -3.78 7.16
C ASP A 217 13.51 -3.19 6.10
N MET A 218 14.20 -2.11 6.42
CA MET A 218 15.10 -1.42 5.51
C MET A 218 16.34 -0.89 6.22
N LEU A 219 17.36 -0.57 5.43
CA LEU A 219 18.53 0.19 5.87
C LEU A 219 18.44 1.63 5.37
N PRO A 220 19.05 2.61 6.07
CA PRO A 220 19.10 3.99 5.61
C PRO A 220 19.65 4.13 4.18
N CYS A 221 18.98 4.94 3.36
CA CYS A 221 19.35 5.20 1.96
C CYS A 221 19.33 3.95 1.05
N ARG A 222 18.69 2.85 1.45
CA ARG A 222 18.58 1.63 0.66
C ARG A 222 17.12 1.18 0.58
N HIS A 223 16.48 1.45 -0.55
CA HIS A 223 15.13 0.97 -0.84
C HIS A 223 15.17 -0.53 -1.18
N GLU A 224 15.13 -1.36 -0.15
CA GLU A 224 15.21 -2.81 -0.26
C GLU A 224 14.40 -3.47 0.86
N HIS A 225 13.26 -4.07 0.50
CA HIS A 225 12.38 -4.76 1.45
C HIS A 225 13.09 -5.99 2.05
N LEU A 226 13.64 -5.84 3.23
CA LEU A 226 14.33 -6.88 3.99
C LEU A 226 13.35 -7.65 4.89
N PRO A 227 13.64 -8.92 5.22
CA PRO A 227 12.91 -9.64 6.26
C PRO A 227 12.91 -8.87 7.59
N LEU A 228 11.83 -8.99 8.34
CA LEU A 228 11.64 -8.25 9.60
C LEU A 228 12.74 -8.59 10.62
N GLY A 229 13.36 -7.57 11.19
CA GLY A 229 14.48 -7.67 12.13
C GLY A 229 15.86 -7.82 11.48
N VAL A 230 15.99 -7.58 10.18
CA VAL A 230 17.27 -7.65 9.45
C VAL A 230 17.80 -6.25 9.09
N GLY A 231 16.95 -5.23 9.07
CA GLY A 231 17.31 -3.83 8.85
C GLY A 231 17.36 -3.01 10.14
N ASP A 232 17.10 -1.72 10.01
CA ASP A 232 17.23 -0.73 11.07
C ASP A 232 15.87 -0.07 11.46
N VAL A 233 14.73 -0.65 11.06
CA VAL A 233 13.40 -0.13 11.44
C VAL A 233 13.18 -0.27 12.95
N ASP A 234 12.82 0.81 13.63
CA ASP A 234 12.37 0.76 15.03
C ASP A 234 10.87 0.38 15.09
N PHE A 235 10.60 -0.92 14.98
CA PHE A 235 9.25 -1.47 15.08
C PHE A 235 8.53 -1.10 16.37
N ARG A 236 9.26 -0.95 17.47
CA ARG A 236 8.66 -0.62 18.77
C ARG A 236 8.10 0.80 18.76
N GLU A 237 8.88 1.76 18.27
CA GLU A 237 8.45 3.16 18.15
C GLU A 237 7.24 3.28 17.24
N VAL A 238 7.31 2.70 16.03
CA VAL A 238 6.21 2.76 15.05
C VAL A 238 4.93 2.13 15.60
N PHE A 239 5.00 0.94 16.18
CA PHE A 239 3.80 0.29 16.72
C PHE A 239 3.22 1.02 17.93
N ALA A 240 4.06 1.64 18.77
CA ALA A 240 3.59 2.49 19.85
C ALA A 240 2.87 3.74 19.32
N ALA A 241 3.42 4.39 18.29
CA ALA A 241 2.78 5.54 17.63
C ALA A 241 1.43 5.15 17.00
N LEU A 242 1.37 4.06 16.22
CA LEU A 242 0.14 3.56 15.62
C LEU A 242 -0.92 3.18 16.67
N ALA A 243 -0.52 2.54 17.78
CA ALA A 243 -1.42 2.20 18.88
C ALA A 243 -1.97 3.45 19.58
N SER A 244 -1.11 4.44 19.82
CA SER A 244 -1.50 5.73 20.41
C SER A 244 -2.47 6.51 19.51
N ALA A 245 -2.35 6.32 18.19
CA ALA A 245 -3.25 6.88 17.19
C ALA A 245 -4.60 6.16 17.08
N GLY A 246 -4.78 5.04 17.78
CA GLY A 246 -5.96 4.20 17.63
C GLY A 246 -6.07 3.50 16.28
N TYR A 247 -4.95 3.27 15.58
CA TYR A 247 -4.97 2.58 14.30
C TYR A 247 -5.44 1.12 14.48
N GLU A 248 -6.43 0.72 13.72
CA GLU A 248 -7.02 -0.64 13.76
C GLU A 248 -6.97 -1.36 12.40
N GLY A 249 -6.30 -0.77 11.42
CA GLY A 249 -6.16 -1.34 10.08
C GLY A 249 -5.17 -2.51 10.00
N GLY A 250 -4.94 -2.96 8.77
CA GLY A 250 -4.00 -4.04 8.46
C GLY A 250 -2.54 -3.56 8.50
N LEU A 251 -1.67 -4.39 9.09
CA LEU A 251 -0.21 -4.27 9.01
C LEU A 251 0.25 -5.29 7.96
N HIS A 252 0.37 -4.86 6.71
CA HIS A 252 0.56 -5.73 5.57
C HIS A 252 2.06 -5.99 5.31
N VAL A 253 2.51 -7.21 5.57
CA VAL A 253 3.88 -7.64 5.25
C VAL A 253 4.12 -7.52 3.74
N GLU A 254 5.16 -6.76 3.37
CA GLU A 254 5.56 -6.53 1.99
C GLU A 254 7.00 -6.96 1.74
N LEU A 255 7.22 -8.20 1.32
CA LEU A 255 8.53 -8.81 1.11
C LEU A 255 8.66 -9.42 -0.30
N PRO A 256 8.57 -8.62 -1.38
CA PRO A 256 8.53 -9.12 -2.75
C PRO A 256 9.82 -9.80 -3.22
N ARG A 257 10.89 -9.71 -2.45
CA ARG A 257 12.15 -10.43 -2.73
C ARG A 257 12.21 -11.82 -2.11
N GLN A 258 11.23 -12.19 -1.25
CA GLN A 258 11.17 -13.46 -0.55
C GLN A 258 10.18 -14.46 -1.20
N LEU A 259 9.78 -14.24 -2.45
CA LEU A 259 8.80 -15.05 -3.19
C LEU A 259 9.13 -16.55 -3.21
N HIS A 260 10.41 -16.89 -3.31
CA HIS A 260 10.90 -18.27 -3.40
C HIS A 260 10.70 -19.08 -2.10
N ARG A 261 10.41 -18.39 -0.98
CA ARG A 261 10.16 -18.99 0.34
C ARG A 261 8.95 -18.34 1.04
N TRP A 262 7.97 -17.91 0.29
CA TRP A 262 6.85 -17.10 0.76
C TRP A 262 6.18 -17.64 2.03
N PHE A 263 5.99 -18.97 2.16
CA PHE A 263 5.30 -19.57 3.30
C PHE A 263 6.13 -19.47 4.60
N ASP A 264 7.43 -19.77 4.53
CA ASP A 264 8.32 -19.57 5.68
C ASP A 264 8.40 -18.10 6.05
N THR A 265 8.48 -17.21 5.06
CA THR A 265 8.47 -15.76 5.26
C THR A 265 7.17 -15.30 5.94
N ALA A 266 6.03 -15.79 5.50
CA ALA A 266 4.73 -15.46 6.12
C ALA A 266 4.68 -15.97 7.58
N ARG A 267 5.11 -17.21 7.84
CA ARG A 267 5.17 -17.78 9.19
C ARG A 267 6.09 -16.97 10.12
N ASP A 268 7.30 -16.68 9.67
CA ASP A 268 8.31 -15.98 10.45
C ASP A 268 7.88 -14.53 10.73
N SER A 269 7.27 -13.84 9.72
CA SER A 269 6.72 -12.51 9.88
C SER A 269 5.53 -12.46 10.84
N ALA A 270 4.62 -13.43 10.78
CA ALA A 270 3.50 -13.52 11.71
C ALA A 270 3.97 -13.68 13.16
N ALA A 271 4.97 -14.52 13.39
CA ALA A 271 5.57 -14.73 14.71
C ALA A 271 6.26 -13.44 15.22
N PHE A 272 7.00 -12.75 14.35
CA PHE A 272 7.65 -11.48 14.66
C PHE A 272 6.61 -10.42 15.06
N LEU A 273 5.62 -10.18 14.22
CA LEU A 273 4.60 -9.16 14.44
C LEU A 273 3.79 -9.44 15.70
N THR A 274 3.36 -10.69 15.93
CA THR A 274 2.58 -11.05 17.12
C THR A 274 3.36 -10.74 18.40
N ARG A 275 4.67 -11.03 18.45
CA ARG A 275 5.54 -10.72 19.57
C ARG A 275 5.66 -9.20 19.80
N HIS A 276 6.04 -8.45 18.77
CA HIS A 276 6.31 -7.01 18.89
C HIS A 276 5.05 -6.17 19.18
N LEU A 277 3.90 -6.54 18.59
CA LEU A 277 2.62 -5.91 18.91
C LEU A 277 2.21 -6.17 20.36
N THR A 278 2.43 -7.39 20.86
CA THR A 278 2.14 -7.71 22.26
C THR A 278 3.01 -6.89 23.22
N GLU A 279 4.27 -6.69 22.89
CA GLU A 279 5.23 -5.89 23.68
C GLU A 279 4.86 -4.39 23.65
N ALA A 280 4.55 -3.83 22.46
CA ALA A 280 4.17 -2.43 22.30
C ALA A 280 2.88 -2.08 23.07
N LEU A 281 1.90 -2.99 23.11
CA LEU A 281 0.63 -2.78 23.83
C LEU A 281 0.76 -2.95 25.35
N ARG A 282 1.81 -3.61 25.86
CA ARG A 282 2.06 -3.80 27.30
C ARG A 282 2.86 -2.68 27.94
N SER A 283 3.59 -1.92 27.16
CA SER A 283 4.40 -0.78 27.65
C SER A 283 3.63 0.51 27.37
N PRO A 284 2.91 1.08 28.35
CA PRO A 284 2.37 2.43 28.15
C PRO A 284 3.55 3.37 27.88
N SER A 285 3.41 4.20 26.85
CA SER A 285 4.38 5.28 26.56
C SER A 285 4.59 6.13 27.81
N PRO A 286 5.83 6.58 28.06
CA PRO A 286 6.15 7.42 29.18
C PRO A 286 5.42 8.77 29.17
#